data_fd1a1734b88c84ea26663dae9c7f0b85
#
_entry.id   fd1a1734b88c84ea26663dae9c7f0b85
#
_cell.length_a   1.000
_cell.length_b   1.000
_cell.length_c   1.000
_cell.angle_alpha   90.00
_cell.angle_beta   90.00
_cell.angle_gamma   90.00
#
_symmetry.space_group_name_H-M   'P 1'
#
loop_
_entity.id
_entity.type
_entity.pdbx_description
1 polymer ?
#
loop_
_entity_poly.entity_id
_entity_poly.type
_entity_poly.pdbx_seq_one_letter_code
_entity_poly.pdbx_strand_id
1 'polypeptide(L)'
;ETFVKFGAKESICYEAKPHIGTDVLCDVVKRMREEIIRLGGEVRFESRVTDIRVEDGRVRGVVVEGPDAARERTSVERAHSEDEECPVREARDGEEGPGEYIECGQLVLAIGHSARDTFSMLSKRGVPMEAKSFAVGLRVEHPQRMINESQYGTGEPGDLGAAPYKVTAKTGQGRGVYSFCMCPGGYVVNASSEEGRTAVTGTSYSDRG
;
A
#
# COMPACT_ATOMS: atom_id res chain seq x y z
N GLU A 1 13.47 -8.76 -13.46
CA GLU A 1 13.27 -10.09 -14.07
C GLU A 1 11.94 -10.73 -13.63
N THR A 2 11.60 -10.76 -12.32
CA THR A 2 10.36 -11.40 -11.86
C THR A 2 9.11 -10.83 -12.55
N PHE A 3 8.95 -9.51 -12.59
CA PHE A 3 7.80 -8.90 -13.24
C PHE A 3 7.71 -9.20 -14.74
N VAL A 4 8.86 -9.31 -15.42
CA VAL A 4 8.92 -9.71 -16.84
C VAL A 4 8.40 -11.13 -17.03
N LYS A 5 8.81 -12.05 -16.13
CA LYS A 5 8.27 -13.45 -16.14
C LYS A 5 6.75 -13.48 -16.04
N PHE A 6 6.14 -12.51 -15.36
CA PHE A 6 4.69 -12.40 -15.20
C PHE A 6 4.02 -11.41 -16.17
N GLY A 7 4.73 -10.93 -17.19
CA GLY A 7 4.15 -10.21 -18.33
C GLY A 7 4.41 -8.70 -18.38
N ALA A 8 5.32 -8.20 -17.57
CA ALA A 8 5.84 -6.84 -17.78
C ALA A 8 6.77 -6.78 -19.01
N LYS A 9 6.91 -5.61 -19.61
CA LYS A 9 7.83 -5.39 -20.74
C LYS A 9 9.27 -5.65 -20.31
N GLU A 10 10.06 -6.30 -21.15
CA GLU A 10 11.46 -6.61 -20.89
C GLU A 10 12.32 -5.34 -20.71
N SER A 11 11.92 -4.24 -21.33
CA SER A 11 12.59 -2.95 -21.27
C SER A 11 12.81 -2.45 -19.83
N ILE A 12 11.94 -2.81 -18.87
CA ILE A 12 12.11 -2.44 -17.47
C ILE A 12 13.41 -2.96 -16.83
N CYS A 13 14.06 -3.95 -17.45
CA CYS A 13 15.31 -4.52 -16.94
C CYS A 13 16.54 -3.66 -17.26
N TYR A 14 16.46 -2.80 -18.27
CA TYR A 14 17.61 -1.99 -18.76
C TYR A 14 17.30 -0.51 -18.89
N GLU A 15 16.05 -0.08 -18.79
CA GLU A 15 15.70 1.34 -18.78
C GLU A 15 16.22 2.03 -17.52
N ALA A 16 16.79 3.23 -17.67
CA ALA A 16 17.26 4.04 -16.54
C ALA A 16 16.14 4.48 -15.60
N LYS A 17 14.91 4.57 -16.10
CA LYS A 17 13.70 4.91 -15.35
C LYS A 17 12.60 3.90 -15.70
N PRO A 18 12.70 2.66 -15.20
CA PRO A 18 11.74 1.62 -15.54
C PRO A 18 10.34 2.01 -15.09
N HIS A 19 9.36 1.75 -15.93
CA HIS A 19 7.97 2.03 -15.65
C HIS A 19 7.08 0.87 -16.06
N ILE A 20 6.18 0.52 -15.17
CA ILE A 20 5.07 -0.39 -15.45
C ILE A 20 3.80 0.40 -15.16
N GLY A 21 2.95 0.58 -16.18
CA GLY A 21 1.65 1.22 -16.00
C GLY A 21 0.74 0.41 -15.09
N THR A 22 -0.18 1.06 -14.44
CA THR A 22 -1.15 0.43 -13.53
C THR A 22 -1.99 -0.63 -14.25
N ASP A 23 -2.30 -0.42 -15.52
CA ASP A 23 -2.98 -1.37 -16.41
C ASP A 23 -2.24 -2.71 -16.50
N VAL A 24 -0.95 -2.69 -16.85
CA VAL A 24 -0.13 -3.91 -16.93
C VAL A 24 0.17 -4.48 -15.55
N LEU A 25 0.39 -3.63 -14.54
CA LEU A 25 0.73 -4.06 -13.19
C LEU A 25 -0.39 -4.90 -12.56
N CYS A 26 -1.66 -4.57 -12.81
CA CYS A 26 -2.80 -5.35 -12.34
C CYS A 26 -2.73 -6.81 -12.85
N ASP A 27 -2.42 -7.01 -14.13
CA ASP A 27 -2.29 -8.34 -14.72
C ASP A 27 -1.07 -9.09 -14.20
N VAL A 28 0.06 -8.40 -14.04
CA VAL A 28 1.28 -8.98 -13.47
C VAL A 28 1.03 -9.50 -12.05
N VAL A 29 0.43 -8.69 -11.19
CA VAL A 29 0.11 -9.08 -9.80
C VAL A 29 -0.88 -10.24 -9.76
N LYS A 30 -1.90 -10.23 -10.65
CA LYS A 30 -2.85 -11.33 -10.77
C LYS A 30 -2.15 -12.64 -11.12
N ARG A 31 -1.28 -12.66 -12.12
CA ARG A 31 -0.51 -13.85 -12.52
C ARG A 31 0.45 -14.33 -11.42
N MET A 32 1.07 -13.40 -10.70
CA MET A 32 1.92 -13.75 -9.54
C MET A 32 1.10 -14.45 -8.45
N ARG A 33 -0.11 -13.99 -8.17
CA ARG A 33 -1.02 -14.62 -7.22
C ARG A 33 -1.43 -16.02 -7.68
N GLU A 34 -1.80 -16.17 -8.96
CA GLU A 34 -2.15 -17.46 -9.55
C GLU A 34 -0.99 -18.47 -9.48
N GLU A 35 0.23 -17.98 -9.65
CA GLU A 35 1.44 -18.82 -9.50
C GLU A 35 1.67 -19.26 -8.05
N ILE A 36 1.44 -18.39 -7.07
CA ILE A 36 1.49 -18.74 -5.64
C ILE A 36 0.52 -19.90 -5.36
N ILE A 37 -0.71 -19.79 -5.84
CA ILE A 37 -1.73 -20.82 -5.67
C ILE A 37 -1.34 -22.11 -6.38
N ARG A 38 -0.83 -22.03 -7.59
CA ARG A 38 -0.35 -23.18 -8.38
C ARG A 38 0.77 -23.93 -7.67
N LEU A 39 1.62 -23.22 -6.93
CA LEU A 39 2.72 -23.78 -6.15
C LEU A 39 2.29 -24.33 -4.77
N GLY A 40 0.98 -24.34 -4.48
CA GLY A 40 0.43 -24.86 -3.23
C GLY A 40 0.34 -23.81 -2.12
N GLY A 41 0.58 -22.54 -2.43
CA GLY A 41 0.35 -21.44 -1.51
C GLY A 41 -1.14 -21.05 -1.42
N GLU A 42 -1.49 -20.32 -0.39
CA GLU A 42 -2.86 -19.82 -0.17
C GLU A 42 -2.87 -18.29 -0.20
N VAL A 43 -3.90 -17.71 -0.80
CA VAL A 43 -4.16 -16.27 -0.80
C VAL A 43 -5.58 -16.03 -0.30
N ARG A 44 -5.71 -15.34 0.81
CA ARG A 44 -6.99 -15.02 1.45
C ARG A 44 -7.30 -13.54 1.29
N PHE A 45 -8.44 -13.23 0.70
CA PHE A 45 -9.00 -11.88 0.65
C PHE A 45 -9.94 -11.64 1.81
N GLU A 46 -10.21 -10.37 2.09
CA GLU A 46 -11.10 -9.96 3.19
C GLU A 46 -10.70 -10.55 4.54
N SER A 47 -9.41 -10.85 4.69
CA SER A 47 -8.82 -11.48 5.86
C SER A 47 -7.84 -10.51 6.50
N ARG A 48 -8.11 -10.12 7.73
CA ARG A 48 -7.31 -9.15 8.50
C ARG A 48 -6.56 -9.83 9.62
N VAL A 49 -5.25 -9.65 9.66
CA VAL A 49 -4.44 -10.07 10.81
C VAL A 49 -4.70 -9.07 11.95
N THR A 50 -5.26 -9.55 13.03
CA THR A 50 -5.62 -8.74 14.20
C THR A 50 -4.66 -8.91 15.35
N ASP A 51 -3.92 -10.01 15.38
CA ASP A 51 -2.93 -10.26 16.43
C ASP A 51 -1.77 -11.14 15.94
N ILE A 52 -0.64 -11.08 16.66
CA ILE A 52 0.49 -11.98 16.49
C ILE A 52 0.79 -12.69 17.80
N ARG A 53 1.12 -13.96 17.74
CA ARG A 53 1.56 -14.74 18.89
C ARG A 53 3.08 -14.84 18.89
N VAL A 54 3.68 -14.38 19.98
CA VAL A 54 5.14 -14.44 20.19
C VAL A 54 5.40 -15.12 21.53
N GLU A 55 6.18 -16.19 21.52
CA GLU A 55 6.61 -16.92 22.71
C GLU A 55 8.13 -17.06 22.67
N ASP A 56 8.78 -16.79 23.77
CA ASP A 56 10.24 -16.85 23.91
C ASP A 56 10.99 -16.09 22.79
N GLY A 57 10.46 -14.93 22.37
CA GLY A 57 11.03 -14.09 21.31
C GLY A 57 10.87 -14.66 19.90
N ARG A 58 10.02 -15.67 19.71
CA ARG A 58 9.76 -16.29 18.40
C ARG A 58 8.28 -16.16 18.03
N VAL A 59 8.01 -15.85 16.77
CA VAL A 59 6.66 -15.89 16.23
C VAL A 59 6.18 -17.32 16.22
N ARG A 60 4.95 -17.55 16.72
CA ARG A 60 4.26 -18.85 16.72
C ARG A 60 3.10 -18.87 15.74
N GLY A 61 2.50 -17.73 15.47
CA GLY A 61 1.36 -17.64 14.57
C GLY A 61 0.72 -16.27 14.57
N VAL A 62 -0.37 -16.19 13.86
CA VAL A 62 -1.19 -14.99 13.70
C VAL A 62 -2.65 -15.31 13.96
N VAL A 63 -3.41 -14.32 14.42
CA VAL A 63 -4.88 -14.38 14.51
C VAL A 63 -5.44 -13.61 13.32
N VAL A 64 -6.34 -14.24 12.58
CA VAL A 64 -6.91 -13.69 11.35
C VAL A 64 -8.43 -13.61 11.49
N GLU A 65 -8.97 -12.42 11.27
CA GLU A 65 -10.41 -12.19 11.11
C GLU A 65 -10.75 -12.19 9.62
N GLY A 66 -11.75 -12.99 9.25
CA GLY A 66 -12.29 -13.08 7.90
C GLY A 66 -13.79 -12.78 7.87
N PRO A 67 -14.43 -12.90 6.69
CA PRO A 67 -15.88 -12.66 6.53
C PRO A 67 -16.75 -13.50 7.46
N ASP A 68 -16.32 -14.70 7.78
CA ASP A 68 -17.08 -15.61 8.67
C ASP A 68 -17.00 -15.18 10.14
N ALA A 69 -15.88 -14.63 10.60
CA ALA A 69 -15.75 -14.07 11.94
C ALA A 69 -16.62 -12.81 12.15
N ALA A 70 -16.84 -12.02 11.08
CA ALA A 70 -17.76 -10.89 11.12
C ALA A 70 -19.23 -11.32 11.22
N ARG A 71 -19.61 -12.48 10.67
CA ARG A 71 -20.96 -13.05 10.77
C ARG A 71 -21.28 -13.53 12.18
N GLU A 72 -20.32 -14.11 12.89
CA GLU A 72 -20.50 -14.52 14.30
C GLU A 72 -20.68 -13.31 15.22
N ARG A 73 -19.98 -12.20 14.99
CA ARG A 73 -20.17 -10.96 15.77
C ARG A 73 -21.57 -10.38 15.61
N THR A 74 -22.10 -10.33 14.40
CA THR A 74 -23.46 -9.81 14.14
C THR A 74 -24.57 -10.66 14.79
N SER A 75 -24.33 -11.91 15.08
CA SER A 75 -25.27 -12.77 15.80
C SER A 75 -25.23 -12.57 17.33
N VAL A 76 -24.09 -12.21 17.89
CA VAL A 76 -23.92 -11.93 19.33
C VAL A 76 -24.30 -10.47 19.67
N GLU A 77 -23.99 -9.50 18.83
CA GLU A 77 -24.29 -8.08 19.05
C GLU A 77 -25.77 -7.73 18.88
N ARG A 78 -26.56 -8.51 18.12
CA ARG A 78 -28.01 -8.34 18.03
C ARG A 78 -28.77 -8.71 19.29
N ALA A 79 -28.11 -9.26 20.31
CA ALA A 79 -28.72 -9.62 21.58
C ALA A 79 -28.60 -8.53 22.67
N HIS A 80 -27.88 -7.43 22.43
CA HIS A 80 -27.77 -6.32 23.39
C HIS A 80 -28.01 -4.97 22.71
N SER A 81 -29.03 -4.33 23.24
CA SER A 81 -29.62 -3.01 23.03
C SER A 81 -28.71 -1.83 22.66
N GLU A 82 -29.32 -0.99 21.85
CA GLU A 82 -29.00 0.43 21.60
C GLU A 82 -28.59 1.17 22.90
N ASP A 83 -27.51 1.98 22.80
CA ASP A 83 -26.98 2.87 23.83
C ASP A 83 -25.90 2.29 24.79
N GLU A 84 -24.69 1.98 24.25
CA GLU A 84 -23.44 2.15 25.03
C GLU A 84 -22.24 2.29 24.09
N GLU A 85 -21.42 3.35 24.31
CA GLU A 85 -20.12 3.55 23.69
C GLU A 85 -19.30 2.26 23.80
N CYS A 86 -18.82 1.76 22.66
CA CYS A 86 -18.03 0.53 22.57
C CYS A 86 -16.74 0.67 23.39
N PRO A 87 -16.63 0.05 24.58
CA PRO A 87 -15.39 0.05 25.33
C PRO A 87 -14.37 -0.81 24.56
N VAL A 88 -13.22 -0.21 24.22
CA VAL A 88 -12.06 -0.96 23.73
C VAL A 88 -11.73 -2.02 24.81
N ARG A 89 -12.16 -3.26 24.62
CA ARG A 89 -11.78 -4.36 25.51
C ARG A 89 -10.28 -4.55 25.41
N GLU A 90 -9.59 -4.23 26.49
CA GLU A 90 -8.21 -4.65 26.68
C GLU A 90 -8.21 -6.18 26.74
N ALA A 91 -7.58 -6.80 25.73
CA ALA A 91 -7.40 -8.26 25.74
C ALA A 91 -6.52 -8.63 26.95
N ARG A 92 -7.12 -9.38 27.88
CA ARG A 92 -6.35 -9.99 28.98
C ARG A 92 -5.47 -11.09 28.41
N ASP A 93 -4.24 -11.21 28.94
CA ASP A 93 -3.33 -12.30 28.60
C ASP A 93 -4.03 -13.65 28.80
N GLY A 94 -4.27 -14.36 27.70
CA GLY A 94 -4.90 -15.68 27.70
C GLY A 94 -6.31 -15.78 27.09
N GLU A 95 -7.01 -14.68 26.72
CA GLU A 95 -8.26 -14.76 25.97
C GLU A 95 -7.96 -14.79 24.46
N GLU A 96 -8.38 -15.86 23.82
CA GLU A 96 -8.41 -15.97 22.36
C GLU A 96 -9.42 -14.95 21.82
N GLY A 97 -8.95 -13.90 21.16
CA GLY A 97 -9.83 -12.97 20.45
C GLY A 97 -10.60 -13.71 19.34
N PRO A 98 -11.75 -13.20 18.89
CA PRO A 98 -12.51 -13.81 17.82
C PRO A 98 -11.68 -13.77 16.52
N GLY A 99 -11.27 -14.94 16.04
CA GLY A 99 -10.49 -15.11 14.82
C GLY A 99 -9.89 -16.50 14.71
N GLU A 100 -9.50 -16.88 13.49
CA GLU A 100 -8.79 -18.12 13.21
C GLU A 100 -7.33 -17.96 13.60
N TYR A 101 -6.78 -18.88 14.39
CA TYR A 101 -5.33 -18.94 14.64
C TYR A 101 -4.64 -19.73 13.54
N ILE A 102 -3.63 -19.11 12.93
CA ILE A 102 -2.79 -19.74 11.90
C ILE A 102 -1.36 -19.84 12.44
N GLU A 103 -0.89 -21.07 12.64
CA GLU A 103 0.46 -21.34 13.09
C GLU A 103 1.49 -20.96 11.99
N CYS A 104 2.53 -20.22 12.34
CA CYS A 104 3.65 -19.95 11.46
C CYS A 104 4.94 -19.69 12.25
N GLY A 105 6.07 -20.18 11.74
CA GLY A 105 7.40 -19.94 12.31
C GLY A 105 8.07 -18.69 11.78
N GLN A 106 7.55 -18.10 10.70
CA GLN A 106 8.07 -16.88 10.08
C GLN A 106 6.91 -16.03 9.60
N LEU A 107 6.96 -14.72 9.86
CA LEU A 107 5.97 -13.76 9.46
C LEU A 107 6.63 -12.62 8.71
N VAL A 108 6.15 -12.33 7.49
CA VAL A 108 6.56 -11.16 6.70
C VAL A 108 5.44 -10.12 6.72
N LEU A 109 5.69 -8.96 7.32
CA LEU A 109 4.77 -7.84 7.36
C LEU A 109 5.02 -6.93 6.15
N ALA A 110 4.10 -6.90 5.20
CA ALA A 110 4.16 -6.09 3.99
C ALA A 110 2.90 -5.21 3.85
N ILE A 111 2.48 -4.58 4.95
CA ILE A 111 1.19 -3.90 5.15
C ILE A 111 1.15 -2.46 4.64
N GLY A 112 2.25 -1.94 4.08
CA GLY A 112 2.35 -0.54 3.67
C GLY A 112 2.40 0.42 4.87
N HIS A 113 2.09 1.69 4.63
CA HIS A 113 2.23 2.76 5.63
C HIS A 113 0.93 3.19 6.30
N SER A 114 -0.21 2.69 5.85
CA SER A 114 -1.54 3.15 6.31
C SER A 114 -2.24 2.19 7.28
N ALA A 115 -1.65 1.03 7.59
CA ALA A 115 -2.22 0.02 8.48
C ALA A 115 -2.02 0.40 9.98
N ARG A 116 -2.71 1.46 10.43
CA ARG A 116 -2.54 2.04 11.77
C ARG A 116 -2.97 1.08 12.87
N ASP A 117 -4.02 0.31 12.64
CA ASP A 117 -4.50 -0.75 13.51
C ASP A 117 -3.42 -1.80 13.76
N THR A 118 -2.76 -2.27 12.70
CA THR A 118 -1.65 -3.22 12.80
C THR A 118 -0.45 -2.62 13.54
N PHE A 119 -0.08 -1.35 13.25
CA PHE A 119 0.99 -0.69 14.00
C PHE A 119 0.65 -0.54 15.49
N SER A 120 -0.60 -0.21 15.82
CA SER A 120 -1.05 -0.15 17.21
C SER A 120 -0.96 -1.52 17.89
N MET A 121 -1.39 -2.58 17.22
CA MET A 121 -1.29 -3.94 17.70
C MET A 121 0.16 -4.36 17.95
N LEU A 122 1.07 -4.12 16.99
CA LEU A 122 2.50 -4.42 17.12
C LEU A 122 3.14 -3.67 18.31
N SER A 123 2.79 -2.38 18.50
CA SER A 123 3.24 -1.61 19.65
C SER A 123 2.78 -2.20 20.98
N LYS A 124 1.50 -2.59 21.08
CA LYS A 124 0.94 -3.25 22.26
C LYS A 124 1.61 -4.59 22.56
N ARG A 125 2.07 -5.31 21.54
CA ARG A 125 2.83 -6.55 21.66
C ARG A 125 4.32 -6.35 21.96
N GLY A 126 4.76 -5.11 22.18
CA GLY A 126 6.13 -4.79 22.54
C GLY A 126 7.14 -4.91 21.38
N VAL A 127 6.66 -4.93 20.13
CA VAL A 127 7.55 -4.90 18.97
C VAL A 127 8.24 -3.53 18.91
N PRO A 128 9.57 -3.44 18.92
CA PRO A 128 10.29 -2.19 18.88
C PRO A 128 9.96 -1.41 17.60
N MET A 129 9.60 -0.15 17.73
CA MET A 129 9.30 0.74 16.62
C MET A 129 9.93 2.11 16.84
N GLU A 130 10.39 2.72 15.75
CA GLU A 130 10.96 4.05 15.75
C GLU A 130 10.16 4.99 14.84
N ALA A 131 10.04 6.24 15.27
CA ALA A 131 9.44 7.28 14.43
C ALA A 131 10.34 7.57 13.23
N LYS A 132 9.78 7.55 12.03
CA LYS A 132 10.50 7.81 10.79
C LYS A 132 9.96 9.05 10.09
N SER A 133 10.86 9.88 9.60
CA SER A 133 10.49 11.02 8.75
C SER A 133 9.81 10.56 7.47
N PHE A 134 8.82 11.31 7.03
CA PHE A 134 8.09 11.08 5.79
C PHE A 134 7.91 12.39 5.01
N ALA A 135 7.63 12.26 3.70
CA ALA A 135 7.36 13.41 2.86
C ALA A 135 5.87 13.76 2.89
N VAL A 136 5.59 15.05 3.04
CA VAL A 136 4.25 15.63 2.96
C VAL A 136 4.24 16.67 1.85
N GLY A 137 3.21 16.69 1.02
CA GLY A 137 3.11 17.65 -0.05
C GLY A 137 1.75 17.63 -0.73
N LEU A 138 1.69 18.33 -1.84
CA LEU A 138 0.50 18.45 -2.67
C LEU A 138 0.69 17.71 -4.00
N ARG A 139 -0.39 17.23 -4.58
CA ARG A 139 -0.44 16.82 -5.98
C ARG A 139 -0.68 18.04 -6.86
N VAL A 140 0.02 18.06 -7.97
CA VAL A 140 -0.11 19.10 -8.98
C VAL A 140 -0.36 18.43 -10.32
N GLU A 141 -1.38 18.90 -11.03
CA GLU A 141 -1.65 18.56 -12.43
C GLU A 141 -1.40 19.78 -13.30
N HIS A 142 -0.90 19.57 -14.49
CA HIS A 142 -0.64 20.62 -15.48
C HIS A 142 -0.64 20.02 -16.89
N PRO A 143 -0.88 20.83 -17.92
CA PRO A 143 -0.83 20.37 -19.31
C PRO A 143 0.57 19.85 -19.66
N GLN A 144 0.66 18.67 -20.31
CA GLN A 144 1.92 18.09 -20.77
C GLN A 144 2.66 19.03 -21.73
N ARG A 145 1.92 19.73 -22.60
CA ARG A 145 2.48 20.69 -23.54
C ARG A 145 3.35 21.76 -22.86
N MET A 146 2.93 22.27 -21.70
CA MET A 146 3.72 23.24 -20.94
C MET A 146 5.08 22.68 -20.54
N ILE A 147 5.15 21.41 -20.17
CA ILE A 147 6.40 20.77 -19.79
C ILE A 147 7.25 20.48 -21.01
N ASN A 148 6.66 20.01 -22.12
CA ASN A 148 7.37 19.80 -23.38
C ASN A 148 8.00 21.12 -23.87
N GLU A 149 7.24 22.21 -23.88
CA GLU A 149 7.74 23.53 -24.27
C GLU A 149 8.91 23.98 -23.37
N SER A 150 8.80 23.75 -22.06
CA SER A 150 9.86 24.11 -21.11
C SER A 150 11.13 23.28 -21.27
N GLN A 151 11.01 21.98 -21.56
CA GLN A 151 12.16 21.06 -21.63
C GLN A 151 12.77 20.96 -23.04
N TYR A 152 11.94 21.01 -24.06
CA TYR A 152 12.34 20.76 -25.44
C TYR A 152 12.25 21.98 -26.36
N GLY A 153 11.62 23.09 -25.88
CA GLY A 153 11.36 24.27 -26.70
C GLY A 153 10.19 24.09 -27.67
N THR A 154 9.46 22.98 -27.62
CA THR A 154 8.31 22.68 -28.47
C THR A 154 7.23 21.95 -27.68
N GLY A 155 5.96 22.25 -27.98
CA GLY A 155 4.84 21.53 -27.37
C GLY A 155 4.60 20.14 -27.97
N GLU A 156 5.15 19.85 -29.13
CA GLU A 156 5.01 18.60 -29.87
C GLU A 156 6.38 17.92 -30.02
N PRO A 157 6.76 17.05 -29.06
CA PRO A 157 8.12 16.51 -28.98
C PRO A 157 8.41 15.39 -29.99
N GLY A 158 7.43 14.87 -30.75
CA GLY A 158 7.62 13.77 -31.69
C GLY A 158 8.22 12.54 -31.02
N ASP A 159 9.28 11.99 -31.61
CA ASP A 159 9.96 10.77 -31.13
C ASP A 159 10.62 10.92 -29.75
N LEU A 160 10.76 12.14 -29.22
CA LEU A 160 11.31 12.35 -27.87
C LEU A 160 10.34 11.92 -26.76
N GLY A 161 9.05 11.77 -27.10
CA GLY A 161 8.01 11.45 -26.15
C GLY A 161 7.71 12.56 -25.14
N ALA A 162 6.82 12.30 -24.20
CA ALA A 162 6.41 13.27 -23.19
C ALA A 162 7.54 13.64 -22.23
N ALA A 163 7.85 14.93 -22.08
CA ALA A 163 8.92 15.43 -21.21
C ALA A 163 8.57 15.20 -19.72
N PRO A 164 9.45 14.57 -18.94
CA PRO A 164 9.33 14.48 -17.49
C PRO A 164 10.11 15.61 -16.82
N TYR A 165 9.86 15.82 -15.51
CA TYR A 165 10.75 16.62 -14.67
C TYR A 165 10.91 16.02 -13.28
N LYS A 166 11.98 16.41 -12.61
CA LYS A 166 12.20 16.25 -11.19
C LYS A 166 13.00 17.44 -10.68
N VAL A 167 12.45 18.13 -9.71
CA VAL A 167 13.07 19.33 -9.16
C VAL A 167 13.33 19.19 -7.66
N THR A 168 14.41 19.82 -7.20
CA THR A 168 14.77 19.88 -5.79
C THR A 168 15.19 21.30 -5.43
N ALA A 169 14.87 21.72 -4.23
CA ALA A 169 15.29 22.99 -3.68
C ALA A 169 15.52 22.88 -2.17
N LYS A 170 16.15 23.88 -1.60
CA LYS A 170 16.22 24.07 -0.14
C LYS A 170 15.53 25.39 0.23
N THR A 171 14.74 25.37 1.29
CA THR A 171 14.20 26.61 1.87
C THR A 171 15.31 27.42 2.52
N GLY A 172 15.05 28.71 2.79
CA GLY A 172 15.99 29.56 3.53
C GLY A 172 16.35 29.04 4.93
N GLN A 173 15.55 28.11 5.48
CA GLN A 173 15.79 27.43 6.76
C GLN A 173 16.51 26.08 6.59
N GLY A 174 16.96 25.74 5.37
CA GLY A 174 17.70 24.51 5.08
C GLY A 174 16.84 23.26 4.89
N ARG A 175 15.49 23.34 4.98
CA ARG A 175 14.59 22.20 4.72
C ARG A 175 14.60 21.85 3.24
N GLY A 176 14.74 20.56 2.93
CA GLY A 176 14.63 20.06 1.55
C GLY A 176 13.17 20.10 1.06
N VAL A 177 12.98 20.60 -0.14
CA VAL A 177 11.73 20.55 -0.90
C VAL A 177 12.03 19.88 -2.24
N TYR A 178 11.20 18.95 -2.66
CA TYR A 178 11.44 18.22 -3.90
C TYR A 178 10.12 17.72 -4.50
N SER A 179 10.12 17.58 -5.82
CA SER A 179 9.07 16.81 -6.49
C SER A 179 9.40 15.33 -6.47
N PHE A 180 8.36 14.48 -6.40
CA PHE A 180 8.49 13.10 -6.87
C PHE A 180 8.62 13.09 -8.42
N CYS A 181 8.70 11.89 -8.99
CA CYS A 181 8.65 11.75 -10.44
C CYS A 181 7.32 12.34 -10.95
N MET A 182 7.41 13.17 -11.97
CA MET A 182 6.28 13.56 -12.79
C MET A 182 5.94 12.40 -13.71
N CYS A 183 4.67 12.02 -13.77
CA CYS A 183 4.17 10.93 -14.60
C CYS A 183 3.36 11.51 -15.77
N PRO A 184 3.90 11.55 -16.98
CA PRO A 184 3.15 11.94 -18.18
C PRO A 184 1.91 11.06 -18.37
N GLY A 185 0.77 11.64 -18.78
CA GLY A 185 -0.47 10.91 -18.99
C GLY A 185 -1.10 10.31 -17.74
N GLY A 186 -0.68 10.73 -16.53
CA GLY A 186 -1.18 10.22 -15.28
C GLY A 186 -2.44 10.91 -14.80
N TYR A 187 -3.11 10.27 -13.85
CA TYR A 187 -4.31 10.78 -13.18
C TYR A 187 -4.10 10.85 -11.68
N VAL A 188 -4.74 11.84 -11.05
CA VAL A 188 -4.88 11.86 -9.59
C VAL A 188 -6.04 10.96 -9.18
N VAL A 189 -5.77 10.05 -8.28
CA VAL A 189 -6.76 9.11 -7.75
C VAL A 189 -6.84 9.20 -6.24
N ASN A 190 -8.01 8.90 -5.68
CA ASN A 190 -8.19 8.80 -4.24
C ASN A 190 -7.41 7.61 -3.67
N ALA A 191 -6.62 7.87 -2.64
CA ALA A 191 -5.86 6.88 -1.87
C ALA A 191 -6.13 7.02 -0.36
N SER A 192 -7.30 7.53 -0.01
CA SER A 192 -7.70 7.69 1.39
C SER A 192 -7.87 6.33 2.08
N SER A 193 -7.34 6.22 3.27
CA SER A 193 -7.41 5.02 4.11
C SER A 193 -8.17 5.24 5.42
N GLU A 194 -8.71 6.46 5.61
CA GLU A 194 -9.45 6.84 6.82
C GLU A 194 -10.70 7.62 6.46
N GLU A 195 -11.77 7.39 7.19
CA GLU A 195 -13.01 8.13 7.06
C GLU A 195 -12.81 9.61 7.40
N GLY A 196 -13.45 10.51 6.64
CA GLY A 196 -13.38 11.95 6.85
C GLY A 196 -12.02 12.58 6.50
N ARG A 197 -11.05 11.82 5.96
CA ARG A 197 -9.74 12.32 5.55
C ARG A 197 -9.49 12.03 4.08
N THR A 198 -8.78 12.94 3.43
CA THR A 198 -8.44 12.80 2.01
C THR A 198 -6.93 12.68 1.84
N ALA A 199 -6.52 11.61 1.17
CA ALA A 199 -5.19 11.44 0.61
C ALA A 199 -5.33 11.10 -0.87
N VAL A 200 -4.41 11.60 -1.69
CA VAL A 200 -4.41 11.33 -3.12
C VAL A 200 -3.06 10.79 -3.58
N THR A 201 -3.09 9.97 -4.61
CA THR A 201 -1.89 9.50 -5.31
C THR A 201 -2.03 9.72 -6.81
N GLY A 202 -0.95 9.59 -7.55
CA GLY A 202 -0.97 9.58 -9.00
C GLY A 202 -0.88 8.15 -9.51
N THR A 203 -1.59 7.88 -10.59
CA THR A 203 -1.45 6.66 -11.39
C THR A 203 -1.14 7.02 -12.82
N SER A 204 -0.52 6.13 -13.56
CA SER A 204 -0.28 6.30 -15.00
C SER A 204 -0.39 4.97 -15.72
N TYR A 205 -0.76 5.04 -16.98
CA TYR A 205 -0.82 3.88 -17.86
C TYR A 205 0.52 3.58 -18.53
N SER A 206 0.62 2.41 -19.16
CA SER A 206 1.81 1.99 -19.91
C SER A 206 2.09 2.90 -21.10
N ASP A 207 1.05 3.39 -21.76
CA ASP A 207 1.15 4.35 -22.82
C ASP A 207 1.08 5.76 -22.23
N ARG A 208 2.24 6.39 -22.16
CA ARG A 208 2.42 7.75 -21.68
C ARG A 208 2.21 8.78 -22.80
N GLY A 209 1.18 8.57 -23.62
CA GLY A 209 0.82 9.45 -24.73
C GLY A 209 0.25 10.79 -24.30
#